data_c725e8c20f8b9c708aa376fd0008feb4
#
_entry.id   c725e8c20f8b9c708aa376fd0008feb4
#
_cell.length_a   1.000
_cell.length_b   1.000
_cell.length_c   1.000
_cell.angle_alpha   90.00
_cell.angle_beta   90.00
_cell.angle_gamma   90.00
#
_symmetry.space_group_name_H-M   'P 1'
#
loop_
_entity.id
_entity.type
_entity.pdbx_description
1 polymer ?
#
loop_
_entity_poly.entity_id
_entity_poly.type
_entity_poly.pdbx_seq_one_letter_code
_entity_poly.pdbx_strand_id
1 'polypeptide(L)'
;MKYKAIIMDVDGTAVPNAIDALPSKNVVHAIHRAQKRVRVCASTSRPIFIAKYVIRALGIVDPCGINDATQIYDPKTETIIEMFPLSQKATRTVSKFFQAKKIQFMYNTGESEQWYTKGPLPDTICGLAIPDLSPTDAEALIASMTHILNISVHKVPSYTKGLIWIAVTSPVATKLHSVLELTKLIHVTPEETIGIGDGYNDYPLLSACGLKISMGNAVPELKAIADFVAPSVEEDGVATVIEKFILN
;
A
#
# COMPACT_ATOMS: atom_id res chain seq x y z
N MET A 1 0.95 27.49 2.48
CA MET A 1 0.20 26.39 1.83
C MET A 1 -0.34 25.49 2.91
N LYS A 2 -1.59 25.03 2.81
CA LYS A 2 -2.22 24.22 3.86
C LYS A 2 -1.60 22.82 3.92
N TYR A 3 -1.36 22.18 2.77
CA TYR A 3 -0.81 20.83 2.70
C TYR A 3 0.69 20.90 2.37
N LYS A 4 1.46 20.08 3.07
CA LYS A 4 2.94 20.02 2.98
C LYS A 4 3.44 18.69 2.41
N ALA A 5 2.58 17.69 2.31
CA ALA A 5 2.93 16.40 1.71
C ALA A 5 1.76 15.76 0.97
N ILE A 6 2.10 14.89 0.02
CA ILE A 6 1.21 13.93 -0.62
C ILE A 6 1.68 12.54 -0.22
N ILE A 7 0.78 11.68 0.22
CA ILE A 7 1.02 10.24 0.43
C ILE A 7 -0.01 9.50 -0.42
N MET A 8 0.46 8.77 -1.42
CA MET A 8 -0.43 8.13 -2.40
C MET A 8 -0.15 6.65 -2.55
N ASP A 9 -1.20 5.89 -2.84
CA ASP A 9 -1.05 4.54 -3.35
C ASP A 9 -0.41 4.52 -4.75
N VAL A 10 -0.05 3.34 -5.22
CA VAL A 10 0.61 3.15 -6.53
C VAL A 10 -0.35 2.51 -7.52
N ASP A 11 -0.78 1.29 -7.28
CA ASP A 11 -1.58 0.48 -8.21
C ASP A 11 -3.03 0.94 -8.29
N GLY A 12 -3.52 1.31 -9.49
CA GLY A 12 -4.85 1.90 -9.63
C GLY A 12 -4.94 3.37 -9.23
N THR A 13 -3.85 3.94 -8.71
CA THR A 13 -3.75 5.34 -8.26
C THR A 13 -2.72 6.11 -9.09
N ALA A 14 -1.43 5.87 -8.92
CA ALA A 14 -0.36 6.56 -9.65
C ALA A 14 0.01 5.87 -10.96
N VAL A 15 -0.28 4.57 -11.08
CA VAL A 15 -0.14 3.75 -12.29
C VAL A 15 -1.36 2.84 -12.45
N PRO A 16 -1.69 2.36 -13.67
CA PRO A 16 -2.72 1.35 -13.86
C PRO A 16 -2.48 0.11 -12.99
N ASN A 17 -3.55 -0.61 -12.62
CA ASN A 17 -3.44 -1.81 -11.79
C ASN A 17 -2.92 -3.00 -12.62
N ALA A 18 -1.61 -3.01 -12.88
CA ALA A 18 -0.89 -4.10 -13.53
C ALA A 18 0.56 -4.14 -13.04
N ILE A 19 1.12 -5.35 -12.93
CA ILE A 19 2.43 -5.57 -12.31
C ILE A 19 3.57 -4.82 -13.01
N ASP A 20 3.49 -4.67 -14.32
CA ASP A 20 4.45 -4.00 -15.20
C ASP A 20 4.03 -2.57 -15.59
N ALA A 21 2.93 -2.06 -15.01
CA ALA A 21 2.44 -0.73 -15.31
C ALA A 21 3.47 0.35 -14.96
N LEU A 22 3.59 1.30 -15.88
CA LEU A 22 4.42 2.49 -15.72
C LEU A 22 3.54 3.74 -15.61
N PRO A 23 4.01 4.78 -14.91
CA PRO A 23 3.28 6.04 -14.81
C PRO A 23 3.23 6.75 -16.17
N SER A 24 2.15 7.50 -16.39
CA SER A 24 2.08 8.40 -17.53
C SER A 24 3.08 9.56 -17.41
N LYS A 25 3.46 10.15 -18.55
CA LYS A 25 4.34 11.33 -18.54
C LYS A 25 3.72 12.52 -17.78
N ASN A 26 2.40 12.66 -17.81
CA ASN A 26 1.70 13.74 -17.10
C ASN A 26 1.79 13.57 -15.58
N VAL A 27 1.60 12.36 -15.08
CA VAL A 27 1.75 12.04 -13.64
C VAL A 27 3.18 12.29 -13.19
N VAL A 28 4.19 11.80 -13.92
CA VAL A 28 5.62 12.04 -13.59
C VAL A 28 5.94 13.54 -13.60
N HIS A 29 5.47 14.28 -14.59
CA HIS A 29 5.68 15.73 -14.67
C HIS A 29 5.03 16.48 -13.50
N ALA A 30 3.81 16.11 -13.14
CA ALA A 30 3.10 16.71 -12.02
C ALA A 30 3.82 16.44 -10.68
N ILE A 31 4.25 15.19 -10.44
CA ILE A 31 5.05 14.82 -9.25
C ILE A 31 6.33 15.65 -9.17
N HIS A 32 7.06 15.77 -10.27
CA HIS A 32 8.29 16.59 -10.32
C HIS A 32 8.06 18.06 -9.97
N ARG A 33 6.93 18.63 -10.40
CA ARG A 33 6.54 20.01 -10.04
C ARG A 33 6.11 20.11 -8.58
N ALA A 34 5.36 19.11 -8.08
CA ALA A 34 4.91 19.07 -6.69
C ALA A 34 6.08 18.99 -5.72
N GLN A 35 7.11 18.19 -6.00
CA GLN A 35 8.31 18.02 -5.15
C GLN A 35 9.12 19.29 -4.96
N LYS A 36 8.88 20.35 -5.76
CA LYS A 36 9.47 21.69 -5.54
C LYS A 36 8.74 22.48 -4.45
N ARG A 37 7.58 22.04 -4.02
CA ARG A 37 6.70 22.74 -3.06
C ARG A 37 6.35 21.92 -1.83
N VAL A 38 6.18 20.58 -2.00
CA VAL A 38 5.73 19.66 -0.97
C VAL A 38 6.53 18.35 -1.04
N ARG A 39 6.47 17.55 0.02
CA ARG A 39 6.98 16.18 0.01
C ARG A 39 6.03 15.26 -0.75
N VAL A 40 6.57 14.25 -1.42
CA VAL A 40 5.76 13.26 -2.15
C VAL A 40 6.23 11.86 -1.79
N CYS A 41 5.38 11.11 -1.13
CA CYS A 41 5.62 9.75 -0.68
C CYS A 41 4.65 8.78 -1.36
N ALA A 42 5.05 7.53 -1.53
CA ALA A 42 4.16 6.43 -1.88
C ALA A 42 3.90 5.51 -0.69
N SER A 43 2.74 4.83 -0.69
CA SER A 43 2.41 3.77 0.25
C SER A 43 1.76 2.62 -0.51
N THR A 44 2.52 1.57 -0.82
CA THR A 44 2.10 0.49 -1.72
C THR A 44 2.24 -0.89 -1.10
N SER A 45 1.40 -1.83 -1.55
CA SER A 45 1.53 -3.25 -1.22
C SER A 45 2.68 -3.94 -1.96
N ARG A 46 3.23 -3.31 -3.01
CA ARG A 46 4.32 -3.89 -3.79
C ARG A 46 5.54 -4.20 -2.92
N PRO A 47 6.12 -5.41 -2.99
CA PRO A 47 7.39 -5.74 -2.34
C PRO A 47 8.56 -4.99 -2.99
N ILE A 48 9.68 -4.85 -2.26
CA ILE A 48 10.85 -4.04 -2.66
C ILE A 48 11.35 -4.32 -4.08
N PHE A 49 11.37 -5.59 -4.49
CA PHE A 49 11.90 -6.00 -5.79
C PHE A 49 11.03 -5.57 -6.99
N ILE A 50 9.80 -5.06 -6.73
CA ILE A 50 8.91 -4.43 -7.72
C ILE A 50 8.76 -2.93 -7.41
N ALA A 51 8.53 -2.57 -6.14
CA ALA A 51 8.26 -1.20 -5.71
C ALA A 51 9.34 -0.21 -6.13
N LYS A 52 10.62 -0.57 -5.98
CA LYS A 52 11.75 0.33 -6.32
C LYS A 52 11.73 0.81 -7.77
N TYR A 53 11.28 -0.02 -8.71
CA TYR A 53 11.24 0.34 -10.12
C TYR A 53 10.14 1.35 -10.42
N VAL A 54 8.93 1.16 -9.88
CA VAL A 54 7.82 2.08 -10.09
C VAL A 54 8.03 3.40 -9.33
N ILE A 55 8.58 3.37 -8.12
CA ILE A 55 8.94 4.57 -7.34
C ILE A 55 9.97 5.40 -8.09
N ARG A 56 10.99 4.76 -8.67
CA ARG A 56 11.98 5.42 -9.53
C ARG A 56 11.34 5.98 -10.80
N ALA A 57 10.44 5.24 -11.45
CA ALA A 57 9.75 5.71 -12.66
C ALA A 57 8.84 6.92 -12.37
N LEU A 58 8.20 6.99 -11.19
CA LEU A 58 7.45 8.15 -10.70
C LEU A 58 8.35 9.34 -10.36
N GLY A 59 9.65 9.14 -10.19
CA GLY A 59 10.59 10.17 -9.78
C GLY A 59 10.44 10.57 -8.31
N ILE A 60 9.86 9.72 -7.46
CA ILE A 60 9.70 9.99 -6.02
C ILE A 60 11.05 9.85 -5.34
N VAL A 61 11.40 10.86 -4.52
CA VAL A 61 12.67 10.92 -3.79
C VAL A 61 12.51 10.92 -2.26
N ASP A 62 11.29 11.05 -1.76
CA ASP A 62 10.99 10.99 -0.32
C ASP A 62 10.71 9.54 0.11
N PRO A 63 10.84 9.22 1.41
CA PRO A 63 10.59 7.88 1.94
C PRO A 63 9.23 7.33 1.54
N CYS A 64 9.15 6.02 1.32
CA CYS A 64 7.94 5.33 0.88
C CYS A 64 7.64 4.11 1.77
N GLY A 65 6.35 3.90 2.08
CA GLY A 65 5.86 2.65 2.65
C GLY A 65 5.70 1.62 1.54
N ILE A 66 6.26 0.43 1.72
CA ILE A 66 6.21 -0.65 0.74
C ILE A 66 5.86 -1.98 1.40
N ASN A 67 5.59 -3.00 0.58
CA ASN A 67 5.38 -4.38 1.05
C ASN A 67 4.26 -4.47 2.09
N ASP A 68 3.05 -4.00 1.75
CA ASP A 68 1.90 -3.91 2.67
C ASP A 68 2.20 -3.10 3.95
N ALA A 69 2.95 -2.01 3.82
CA ALA A 69 3.40 -1.17 4.94
C ALA A 69 4.27 -1.90 5.99
N THR A 70 4.85 -3.04 5.64
CA THR A 70 5.78 -3.76 6.52
C THR A 70 7.20 -3.19 6.47
N GLN A 71 7.49 -2.29 5.52
CA GLN A 71 8.80 -1.69 5.33
C GLN A 71 8.69 -0.21 4.96
N ILE A 72 9.63 0.59 5.45
CA ILE A 72 9.88 1.94 4.96
C ILE A 72 11.16 1.93 4.13
N TYR A 73 11.03 2.36 2.87
CA TYR A 73 12.10 2.40 1.87
C TYR A 73 12.52 3.85 1.60
N ASP A 74 13.82 4.11 1.58
CA ASP A 74 14.39 5.38 1.13
C ASP A 74 14.86 5.29 -0.32
N PRO A 75 14.18 5.97 -1.27
CA PRO A 75 14.59 5.96 -2.68
C PRO A 75 15.95 6.61 -2.95
N LYS A 76 16.44 7.50 -2.07
CA LYS A 76 17.72 8.20 -2.23
C LYS A 76 18.91 7.29 -1.96
N THR A 77 18.82 6.49 -0.91
CA THR A 77 19.87 5.55 -0.51
C THR A 77 19.63 4.14 -1.06
N GLU A 78 18.44 3.89 -1.60
CA GLU A 78 17.95 2.58 -2.05
C GLU A 78 17.96 1.52 -0.94
N THR A 79 17.72 1.93 0.31
CA THR A 79 17.75 1.05 1.49
C THR A 79 16.41 0.98 2.21
N ILE A 80 16.19 -0.11 2.94
CA ILE A 80 15.10 -0.22 3.91
C ILE A 80 15.56 0.50 5.19
N ILE A 81 14.81 1.54 5.59
CA ILE A 81 15.08 2.32 6.82
C ILE A 81 14.50 1.61 8.03
N GLU A 82 13.31 0.99 7.88
CA GLU A 82 12.58 0.40 8.98
C GLU A 82 11.77 -0.81 8.50
N MET A 83 11.56 -1.79 9.39
CA MET A 83 10.85 -3.02 9.09
C MET A 83 9.93 -3.43 10.25
N PHE A 84 8.72 -3.88 9.93
CA PHE A 84 7.67 -4.27 10.88
C PHE A 84 7.20 -5.72 10.63
N PRO A 85 8.06 -6.73 10.91
CA PRO A 85 7.74 -8.12 10.62
C PRO A 85 6.64 -8.66 11.54
N LEU A 86 6.00 -9.74 11.11
CA LEU A 86 5.16 -10.57 11.97
C LEU A 86 5.99 -11.15 13.12
N SER A 87 5.43 -11.19 14.32
CA SER A 87 6.06 -11.94 15.40
C SER A 87 6.13 -13.43 15.04
N GLN A 88 7.17 -14.13 15.49
CA GLN A 88 7.31 -15.57 15.24
C GLN A 88 6.10 -16.37 15.74
N LYS A 89 5.47 -15.94 16.84
CA LYS A 89 4.23 -16.56 17.34
C LYS A 89 3.08 -16.38 16.36
N ALA A 90 2.86 -15.17 15.82
CA ALA A 90 1.83 -14.90 14.84
C ALA A 90 2.08 -15.69 13.55
N THR A 91 3.31 -15.67 13.03
CA THR A 91 3.71 -16.44 11.85
C THR A 91 3.37 -17.93 12.00
N ARG A 92 3.76 -18.54 13.13
CA ARG A 92 3.45 -19.95 13.40
C ARG A 92 1.95 -20.22 13.53
N THR A 93 1.20 -19.31 14.14
CA THR A 93 -0.26 -19.48 14.32
C THR A 93 -0.96 -19.42 12.98
N VAL A 94 -0.67 -18.40 12.14
CA VAL A 94 -1.31 -18.22 10.84
C VAL A 94 -0.90 -19.32 9.87
N SER A 95 0.37 -19.68 9.79
CA SER A 95 0.82 -20.75 8.88
C SER A 95 0.21 -22.12 9.24
N LYS A 96 0.10 -22.45 10.53
CA LYS A 96 -0.60 -23.67 10.97
C LYS A 96 -2.10 -23.63 10.62
N PHE A 97 -2.75 -22.48 10.77
CA PHE A 97 -4.14 -22.29 10.39
C PHE A 97 -4.35 -22.55 8.89
N PHE A 98 -3.51 -21.98 8.02
CA PHE A 98 -3.58 -22.23 6.58
C PHE A 98 -3.33 -23.70 6.22
N GLN A 99 -2.30 -24.30 6.82
CA GLN A 99 -1.99 -25.73 6.62
C GLN A 99 -3.15 -26.65 7.04
N ALA A 100 -3.75 -26.41 8.21
CA ALA A 100 -4.89 -27.19 8.70
C ALA A 100 -6.10 -27.10 7.79
N LYS A 101 -6.31 -25.95 7.16
CA LYS A 101 -7.38 -25.73 6.16
C LYS A 101 -6.97 -26.12 4.73
N LYS A 102 -5.75 -26.62 4.52
CA LYS A 102 -5.19 -26.94 3.18
C LYS A 102 -5.19 -25.75 2.23
N ILE A 103 -5.05 -24.54 2.77
CA ILE A 103 -4.93 -23.30 1.98
C ILE A 103 -3.48 -23.15 1.54
N GLN A 104 -3.24 -23.00 0.24
CA GLN A 104 -1.94 -22.61 -0.28
C GLN A 104 -1.71 -21.11 -0.02
N PHE A 105 -0.51 -20.77 0.41
CA PHE A 105 -0.17 -19.38 0.73
C PHE A 105 1.27 -19.07 0.34
N MET A 106 1.54 -17.80 0.15
CA MET A 106 2.87 -17.24 -0.04
C MET A 106 3.38 -16.66 1.27
N TYR A 107 4.70 -16.54 1.41
CA TYR A 107 5.33 -15.79 2.47
C TYR A 107 6.33 -14.79 1.90
N ASN A 108 6.47 -13.66 2.58
CA ASN A 108 7.35 -12.56 2.21
C ASN A 108 8.36 -12.32 3.34
N THR A 109 9.65 -12.32 3.02
CA THR A 109 10.75 -12.09 3.99
C THR A 109 11.16 -10.61 4.07
N GLY A 110 10.58 -9.75 3.23
CA GLY A 110 11.01 -8.38 3.00
C GLY A 110 11.96 -8.24 1.81
N GLU A 111 12.68 -9.27 1.44
CA GLU A 111 13.56 -9.30 0.28
C GLU A 111 13.04 -10.17 -0.87
N SER A 112 12.26 -11.19 -0.54
CA SER A 112 11.70 -12.14 -1.50
C SER A 112 10.30 -12.58 -1.09
N GLU A 113 9.53 -13.04 -2.08
CA GLU A 113 8.21 -13.62 -1.91
C GLU A 113 8.17 -15.01 -2.55
N GLN A 114 7.67 -16.00 -1.83
CA GLN A 114 7.73 -17.40 -2.25
C GLN A 114 6.47 -18.16 -1.81
N TRP A 115 6.07 -19.15 -2.61
CA TRP A 115 5.07 -20.12 -2.21
C TRP A 115 5.57 -21.00 -1.07
N TYR A 116 4.76 -21.15 -0.02
CA TYR A 116 5.04 -22.13 1.00
C TYR A 116 4.79 -23.55 0.46
N THR A 117 5.79 -24.39 0.53
CA THR A 117 5.69 -25.80 0.11
C THR A 117 5.71 -26.75 1.30
N LYS A 118 6.74 -26.71 2.12
CA LYS A 118 6.90 -27.54 3.32
C LYS A 118 8.06 -27.03 4.18
N GLY A 119 8.11 -27.50 5.43
CA GLY A 119 9.21 -27.20 6.36
C GLY A 119 8.99 -25.96 7.21
N PRO A 120 9.99 -25.53 7.99
CA PRO A 120 9.91 -24.31 8.77
C PRO A 120 9.96 -23.07 7.88
N LEU A 121 9.21 -22.04 8.25
CA LEU A 121 9.35 -20.71 7.64
C LEU A 121 10.62 -20.02 8.14
N PRO A 122 11.20 -19.08 7.37
CA PRO A 122 12.29 -18.22 7.82
C PRO A 122 11.97 -17.49 9.13
N ASP A 123 13.01 -17.08 9.88
CA ASP A 123 12.84 -16.39 11.15
C ASP A 123 12.17 -15.02 11.01
N THR A 124 12.46 -14.31 9.92
CA THR A 124 11.85 -13.02 9.60
C THR A 124 10.82 -13.18 8.50
N ILE A 125 9.55 -12.90 8.84
CA ILE A 125 8.43 -12.90 7.90
C ILE A 125 7.74 -11.54 7.99
N CYS A 126 7.72 -10.80 6.91
CA CYS A 126 6.99 -9.54 6.78
C CYS A 126 5.49 -9.78 6.61
N GLY A 127 5.12 -10.79 5.82
CA GLY A 127 3.71 -11.12 5.59
C GLY A 127 3.50 -12.53 5.06
N LEU A 128 2.26 -13.00 5.18
CA LEU A 128 1.74 -14.19 4.53
C LEU A 128 0.61 -13.74 3.60
N ALA A 129 0.51 -14.31 2.40
CA ALA A 129 -0.47 -13.89 1.42
C ALA A 129 -1.18 -15.06 0.75
N ILE A 130 -2.45 -14.85 0.41
CA ILE A 130 -3.25 -15.77 -0.42
C ILE A 130 -3.73 -14.95 -1.62
N PRO A 131 -3.22 -15.23 -2.82
CA PRO A 131 -3.59 -14.51 -4.03
C PRO A 131 -4.91 -15.00 -4.61
N ASP A 132 -5.52 -14.15 -5.43
CA ASP A 132 -6.56 -14.47 -6.41
C ASP A 132 -7.80 -15.18 -5.85
N LEU A 133 -8.28 -14.74 -4.70
CA LEU A 133 -9.55 -15.20 -4.14
C LEU A 133 -10.73 -14.45 -4.76
N SER A 134 -11.87 -15.15 -4.90
CA SER A 134 -13.13 -14.45 -5.15
C SER A 134 -13.48 -13.53 -3.97
N PRO A 135 -14.26 -12.44 -4.15
CA PRO A 135 -14.70 -11.60 -3.04
C PRO A 135 -15.37 -12.40 -1.92
N THR A 136 -16.19 -13.37 -2.26
CA THR A 136 -16.89 -14.24 -1.29
C THR A 136 -15.91 -15.10 -0.49
N ASP A 137 -14.93 -15.72 -1.15
CA ASP A 137 -13.92 -16.55 -0.47
C ASP A 137 -12.99 -15.69 0.41
N ALA A 138 -12.66 -14.49 -0.04
CA ALA A 138 -11.88 -13.53 0.75
C ALA A 138 -12.60 -13.13 2.04
N GLU A 139 -13.91 -12.79 1.97
CA GLU A 139 -14.71 -12.48 3.16
C GLU A 139 -14.83 -13.69 4.11
N ALA A 140 -15.08 -14.88 3.58
CA ALA A 140 -15.16 -16.11 4.37
C ALA A 140 -13.83 -16.41 5.07
N LEU A 141 -12.70 -16.19 4.39
CA LEU A 141 -11.38 -16.38 4.96
C LEU A 141 -11.13 -15.36 6.10
N ILE A 142 -11.38 -14.08 5.86
CA ILE A 142 -11.22 -13.02 6.88
C ILE A 142 -12.08 -13.35 8.12
N ALA A 143 -13.37 -13.69 7.91
CA ALA A 143 -14.26 -14.06 9.00
C ALA A 143 -13.73 -15.25 9.81
N SER A 144 -13.08 -16.22 9.15
CA SER A 144 -12.50 -17.39 9.82
C SER A 144 -11.23 -17.09 10.61
N MET A 145 -10.60 -15.92 10.42
CA MET A 145 -9.35 -15.51 11.07
C MET A 145 -9.54 -14.53 12.22
N THR A 146 -10.76 -14.07 12.51
CA THR A 146 -11.05 -13.05 13.54
C THR A 146 -10.60 -13.40 14.94
N HIS A 147 -10.43 -14.69 15.24
CA HIS A 147 -9.93 -15.19 16.53
C HIS A 147 -8.39 -15.18 16.66
N ILE A 148 -7.67 -14.93 15.56
CA ILE A 148 -6.20 -14.91 15.56
C ILE A 148 -5.75 -13.51 15.99
N LEU A 149 -5.05 -13.44 17.14
CA LEU A 149 -4.59 -12.18 17.70
C LEU A 149 -3.21 -11.76 17.16
N ASN A 150 -2.92 -10.48 17.25
CA ASN A 150 -1.64 -9.88 16.86
C ASN A 150 -1.30 -10.05 15.38
N ILE A 151 -2.31 -9.96 14.53
CA ILE A 151 -2.19 -9.85 13.07
C ILE A 151 -3.09 -8.72 12.56
N SER A 152 -2.74 -8.19 11.40
CA SER A 152 -3.61 -7.39 10.54
C SER A 152 -3.93 -8.19 9.28
N VAL A 153 -5.16 -8.11 8.79
CA VAL A 153 -5.59 -8.80 7.59
C VAL A 153 -6.10 -7.75 6.60
N HIS A 154 -5.52 -7.70 5.42
CA HIS A 154 -5.81 -6.70 4.40
C HIS A 154 -6.41 -7.36 3.16
N LYS A 155 -7.42 -6.69 2.57
CA LYS A 155 -7.85 -6.95 1.19
C LYS A 155 -7.06 -6.04 0.26
N VAL A 156 -6.36 -6.62 -0.69
CA VAL A 156 -5.61 -5.90 -1.72
C VAL A 156 -6.20 -6.28 -3.08
N PRO A 157 -6.53 -5.33 -3.97
CA PRO A 157 -6.97 -5.65 -5.31
C PRO A 157 -5.95 -6.54 -6.04
N SER A 158 -6.40 -7.63 -6.66
CA SER A 158 -5.52 -8.44 -7.49
C SER A 158 -5.26 -7.76 -8.84
N TYR A 159 -4.13 -8.09 -9.47
CA TYR A 159 -3.91 -7.78 -10.88
C TYR A 159 -4.88 -8.55 -11.81
N THR A 160 -5.47 -9.65 -11.34
CA THR A 160 -6.56 -10.33 -12.03
C THR A 160 -7.88 -9.64 -11.68
N LYS A 161 -8.54 -9.06 -12.69
CA LYS A 161 -9.77 -8.29 -12.51
C LYS A 161 -10.84 -9.06 -11.74
N GLY A 162 -11.36 -8.45 -10.68
CA GLY A 162 -12.44 -9.01 -9.85
C GLY A 162 -11.98 -10.00 -8.78
N LEU A 163 -10.68 -10.28 -8.67
CA LEU A 163 -10.11 -11.09 -7.61
C LEU A 163 -9.42 -10.20 -6.55
N ILE A 164 -9.19 -10.79 -5.39
CA ILE A 164 -8.66 -10.13 -4.20
C ILE A 164 -7.49 -10.95 -3.65
N TRP A 165 -6.41 -10.29 -3.27
CA TRP A 165 -5.36 -10.84 -2.42
C TRP A 165 -5.71 -10.60 -0.96
N ILE A 166 -5.47 -11.60 -0.13
CA ILE A 166 -5.47 -11.44 1.32
C ILE A 166 -4.04 -11.42 1.80
N ALA A 167 -3.63 -10.30 2.37
CA ALA A 167 -2.34 -10.15 3.03
C ALA A 167 -2.52 -10.18 4.55
N VAL A 168 -1.67 -10.95 5.23
CA VAL A 168 -1.62 -11.06 6.70
C VAL A 168 -0.28 -10.54 7.17
N THR A 169 -0.31 -9.45 7.92
CA THR A 169 0.90 -8.72 8.34
C THR A 169 0.90 -8.47 9.86
N SER A 170 1.95 -7.84 10.36
CA SER A 170 1.99 -7.31 11.72
C SER A 170 0.82 -6.34 11.97
N PRO A 171 0.26 -6.26 13.18
CA PRO A 171 -0.85 -5.33 13.50
C PRO A 171 -0.50 -3.86 13.25
N VAL A 172 0.79 -3.52 13.33
CA VAL A 172 1.26 -2.16 13.05
C VAL A 172 1.51 -1.91 11.56
N ALA A 173 1.65 -2.95 10.74
CA ALA A 173 1.87 -2.83 9.30
C ALA A 173 0.54 -2.57 8.57
N THR A 174 0.10 -1.33 8.61
CA THR A 174 -1.09 -0.83 7.94
C THR A 174 -0.75 0.46 7.20
N LYS A 175 -1.53 0.84 6.19
CA LYS A 175 -1.33 2.14 5.52
C LYS A 175 -1.53 3.34 6.46
N LEU A 176 -2.31 3.20 7.54
CA LEU A 176 -2.34 4.18 8.64
C LEU A 176 -0.96 4.36 9.27
N HIS A 177 -0.33 3.24 9.68
CA HIS A 177 0.99 3.28 10.29
C HIS A 177 2.05 3.82 9.31
N SER A 178 1.95 3.44 8.04
CA SER A 178 2.80 4.01 6.97
C SER A 178 2.69 5.53 6.93
N VAL A 179 1.48 6.10 6.98
CA VAL A 179 1.29 7.57 7.04
C VAL A 179 1.97 8.15 8.27
N LEU A 180 1.79 7.55 9.44
CA LEU A 180 2.37 8.05 10.70
C LEU A 180 3.90 8.04 10.68
N GLU A 181 4.51 6.97 10.19
CA GLU A 181 5.98 6.88 10.09
C GLU A 181 6.54 7.82 9.00
N LEU A 182 5.91 7.86 7.82
CA LEU A 182 6.33 8.77 6.76
C LEU A 182 6.25 10.23 7.21
N THR A 183 5.17 10.64 7.86
CA THR A 183 5.00 12.03 8.33
C THR A 183 6.04 12.42 9.37
N LYS A 184 6.45 11.52 10.27
CA LYS A 184 7.59 11.74 11.19
C LYS A 184 8.89 11.94 10.42
N LEU A 185 9.21 11.07 9.45
CA LEU A 185 10.45 11.13 8.68
C LEU A 185 10.57 12.41 7.83
N ILE A 186 9.46 12.90 7.30
CA ILE A 186 9.44 14.14 6.49
C ILE A 186 9.09 15.40 7.28
N HIS A 187 8.94 15.30 8.61
CA HIS A 187 8.67 16.40 9.53
C HIS A 187 7.39 17.21 9.22
N VAL A 188 6.28 16.51 8.96
CA VAL A 188 4.94 17.09 8.80
C VAL A 188 3.95 16.39 9.72
N THR A 189 2.76 16.96 9.92
CA THR A 189 1.68 16.24 10.62
C THR A 189 0.74 15.55 9.63
N PRO A 190 0.01 14.51 10.03
CA PRO A 190 -0.97 13.85 9.15
C PRO A 190 -2.02 14.80 8.59
N GLU A 191 -2.45 15.81 9.37
CA GLU A 191 -3.43 16.83 8.96
C GLU A 191 -2.91 17.75 7.85
N GLU A 192 -1.58 17.85 7.70
CA GLU A 192 -0.90 18.61 6.65
C GLU A 192 -0.67 17.77 5.37
N THR A 193 -1.25 16.56 5.29
CA THR A 193 -1.05 15.65 4.15
C THR A 193 -2.31 15.52 3.29
N ILE A 194 -2.09 15.21 2.02
CA ILE A 194 -3.10 14.76 1.06
C ILE A 194 -2.92 13.25 0.91
N GLY A 195 -3.95 12.46 1.24
CA GLY A 195 -3.99 11.02 0.98
C GLY A 195 -4.69 10.73 -0.33
N ILE A 196 -4.11 9.89 -1.21
CA ILE A 196 -4.71 9.50 -2.49
C ILE A 196 -4.71 7.98 -2.60
N GLY A 197 -5.84 7.37 -2.97
CA GLY A 197 -5.95 5.92 -3.10
C GLY A 197 -7.19 5.48 -3.90
N ASP A 198 -7.28 4.17 -4.16
CA ASP A 198 -8.40 3.58 -4.90
C ASP A 198 -8.92 2.25 -4.32
N GLY A 199 -8.13 1.55 -3.52
CA GLY A 199 -8.43 0.22 -2.99
C GLY A 199 -8.99 0.18 -1.57
N TYR A 200 -9.40 -1.01 -1.13
CA TYR A 200 -9.88 -1.26 0.24
C TYR A 200 -8.82 -0.97 1.30
N ASN A 201 -7.56 -1.28 1.00
CA ASN A 201 -6.42 -1.06 1.88
C ASN A 201 -6.01 0.42 2.00
N ASP A 202 -6.62 1.33 1.21
CA ASP A 202 -6.39 2.78 1.29
C ASP A 202 -7.32 3.48 2.27
N TYR A 203 -8.34 2.81 2.78
CA TYR A 203 -9.23 3.40 3.79
C TYR A 203 -8.46 3.94 5.01
N PRO A 204 -7.51 3.18 5.60
CA PRO A 204 -6.68 3.68 6.68
C PRO A 204 -5.75 4.84 6.27
N LEU A 205 -5.24 4.84 5.04
CA LEU A 205 -4.41 5.92 4.50
C LEU A 205 -5.21 7.22 4.41
N LEU A 206 -6.36 7.19 3.73
CA LEU A 206 -7.20 8.37 3.57
C LEU A 206 -7.69 8.89 4.92
N SER A 207 -8.09 7.98 5.82
CA SER A 207 -8.58 8.34 7.15
C SER A 207 -7.55 9.05 8.02
N ALA A 208 -6.26 8.81 7.78
CA ALA A 208 -5.16 9.45 8.51
C ALA A 208 -4.81 10.83 7.98
N CYS A 209 -5.11 11.13 6.72
CA CYS A 209 -4.68 12.37 6.06
C CYS A 209 -5.67 13.51 6.24
N GLY A 210 -5.16 14.74 6.18
CA GLY A 210 -5.97 15.97 6.31
C GLY A 210 -6.84 16.28 5.11
N LEU A 211 -6.52 15.76 3.92
CA LEU A 211 -7.39 15.78 2.73
C LEU A 211 -7.44 14.38 2.12
N LYS A 212 -8.63 13.85 2.01
CA LYS A 212 -8.91 12.50 1.56
C LYS A 212 -9.34 12.53 0.10
N ILE A 213 -8.56 11.90 -0.76
CA ILE A 213 -8.86 11.87 -2.19
C ILE A 213 -8.97 10.43 -2.67
N SER A 214 -10.12 10.06 -3.21
CA SER A 214 -10.29 8.81 -3.92
C SER A 214 -10.13 9.00 -5.43
N MET A 215 -9.61 7.99 -6.10
CA MET A 215 -9.57 7.97 -7.58
C MET A 215 -10.95 7.70 -8.17
N GLY A 216 -11.17 8.09 -9.43
CA GLY A 216 -12.40 7.83 -10.16
C GLY A 216 -12.73 6.35 -10.34
N ASN A 217 -11.68 5.51 -10.41
CA ASN A 217 -11.78 4.04 -10.45
C ASN A 217 -11.86 3.38 -9.06
N ALA A 218 -11.86 4.17 -7.95
CA ALA A 218 -11.85 3.63 -6.60
C ALA A 218 -13.10 2.83 -6.25
N VAL A 219 -12.96 1.95 -5.26
CA VAL A 219 -14.09 1.21 -4.68
C VAL A 219 -15.11 2.17 -4.05
N PRO A 220 -16.42 1.83 -4.06
CA PRO A 220 -17.47 2.72 -3.56
C PRO A 220 -17.26 3.18 -2.11
N GLU A 221 -16.76 2.27 -1.26
CA GLU A 221 -16.52 2.52 0.16
C GLU A 221 -15.46 3.61 0.37
N LEU A 222 -14.43 3.64 -0.47
CA LEU A 222 -13.39 4.67 -0.40
C LEU A 222 -13.89 6.02 -0.89
N LYS A 223 -14.70 6.03 -1.97
CA LYS A 223 -15.35 7.25 -2.46
C LYS A 223 -16.29 7.87 -1.41
N ALA A 224 -16.94 7.05 -0.60
CA ALA A 224 -17.89 7.51 0.42
C ALA A 224 -17.23 8.35 1.54
N ILE A 225 -15.92 8.16 1.79
CA ILE A 225 -15.19 8.92 2.82
C ILE A 225 -14.32 10.04 2.24
N ALA A 226 -14.23 10.14 0.92
CA ALA A 226 -13.35 11.10 0.26
C ALA A 226 -13.92 12.54 0.29
N ASP A 227 -13.05 13.51 0.53
CA ASP A 227 -13.37 14.94 0.41
C ASP A 227 -13.43 15.38 -1.07
N PHE A 228 -12.72 14.64 -1.94
CA PHE A 228 -12.70 14.86 -3.38
C PHE A 228 -12.50 13.54 -4.14
N VAL A 229 -13.28 13.37 -5.21
CA VAL A 229 -13.10 12.25 -6.16
C VAL A 229 -12.36 12.79 -7.37
N ALA A 230 -11.15 12.32 -7.59
CA ALA A 230 -10.30 12.65 -8.73
C ALA A 230 -10.80 11.93 -10.01
N PRO A 231 -10.36 12.33 -11.20
CA PRO A 231 -10.46 11.48 -12.39
C PRO A 231 -9.83 10.09 -12.15
N SER A 232 -10.10 9.14 -13.02
CA SER A 232 -9.53 7.79 -12.94
C SER A 232 -8.01 7.78 -13.16
N VAL A 233 -7.36 6.66 -12.89
CA VAL A 233 -5.94 6.49 -13.16
C VAL A 233 -5.63 6.61 -14.66
N GLU A 234 -6.52 6.14 -15.53
CA GLU A 234 -6.42 6.26 -16.99
C GLU A 234 -6.55 7.71 -17.48
N GLU A 235 -7.15 8.60 -16.68
CA GLU A 235 -7.33 10.02 -16.96
C GLU A 235 -6.31 10.91 -16.22
N ASP A 236 -5.21 10.31 -15.73
CA ASP A 236 -4.16 11.02 -14.98
C ASP A 236 -4.67 11.73 -13.71
N GLY A 237 -5.56 11.09 -12.95
CA GLY A 237 -6.22 11.70 -11.78
C GLY A 237 -5.24 12.28 -10.76
N VAL A 238 -4.09 11.62 -10.52
CA VAL A 238 -3.04 12.16 -9.62
C VAL A 238 -2.49 13.49 -10.11
N ALA A 239 -2.28 13.65 -11.42
CA ALA A 239 -1.83 14.93 -11.99
C ALA A 239 -2.88 16.02 -11.76
N THR A 240 -4.16 15.71 -11.96
CA THR A 240 -5.28 16.63 -11.68
C THR A 240 -5.32 17.07 -10.21
N VAL A 241 -5.11 16.15 -9.27
CA VAL A 241 -5.02 16.45 -7.82
C VAL A 241 -3.88 17.40 -7.53
N ILE A 242 -2.69 17.11 -8.05
CA ILE A 242 -1.50 17.94 -7.87
C ILE A 242 -1.71 19.35 -8.41
N GLU A 243 -2.23 19.48 -9.63
CA GLU A 243 -2.51 20.79 -10.20
C GLU A 243 -3.51 21.57 -9.32
N LYS A 244 -4.58 20.95 -8.89
CA LYS A 244 -5.66 21.61 -8.15
C LYS A 244 -5.27 22.04 -6.74
N PHE A 245 -4.55 21.21 -5.99
CA PHE A 245 -4.34 21.41 -4.55
C PHE A 245 -2.92 21.87 -4.17
N ILE A 246 -1.95 21.73 -5.08
CA ILE A 246 -0.54 22.05 -4.80
C ILE A 246 -0.01 23.16 -5.71
N LEU A 247 -0.38 23.19 -6.98
CA LEU A 247 0.27 24.06 -7.96
C LEU A 247 -0.52 25.35 -8.25
N ASN A 248 -1.82 25.36 -8.04
CA ASN A 248 -2.70 26.52 -8.21
C ASN A 248 -2.82 27.40 -6.95
#